data_74cf92662ab8c7999e19b055673d5294
#
_entry.id   74cf92662ab8c7999e19b055673d5294
#
_cell.length_a   1.000
_cell.length_b   1.000
_cell.length_c   1.000
_cell.angle_alpha   90.00
_cell.angle_beta   90.00
_cell.angle_gamma   90.00
#
_symmetry.space_group_name_H-M   'P 1'
#
loop_
_entity.id
_entity.type
_entity.pdbx_description
1 polymer ?
#
loop_
_entity_poly.entity_id
_entity_poly.type
_entity_poly.pdbx_seq_one_letter_code
_entity_poly.pdbx_strand_id
1 'polypeptide(L)'
;MSRETMKGYQIRNGEQRDQEWLYDLYCKTMKPCIEATWGWDESFQRKGFCENLSPTKWIIISAGRKEFGGFVLNQNDDHFWLEIIIIKPEYQQQGIGRRIIEYLQDTARKKSLPLKLSVIKANPVKHFYIKLGFKQFDEDKAFYKLEWNS
;
A
#
# COMPACT_ATOMS: atom_id res chain seq x y z
N MET A 1 12.58 19.85 3.42
CA MET A 1 11.92 19.33 2.23
C MET A 1 10.43 19.46 2.40
N SER A 2 9.83 20.25 1.53
CA SER A 2 8.38 20.36 1.58
C SER A 2 7.77 19.05 1.09
N ARG A 3 6.83 18.53 1.85
CA ARG A 3 6.08 17.38 1.41
C ARG A 3 4.95 17.85 0.55
N GLU A 4 4.78 17.16 -0.55
CA GLU A 4 3.58 17.35 -1.32
C GLU A 4 2.43 16.83 -0.48
N THR A 5 1.39 17.64 -0.37
CA THR A 5 0.17 17.21 0.28
C THR A 5 -0.76 16.64 -0.78
N MET A 6 -1.38 15.53 -0.48
CA MET A 6 -2.53 15.06 -1.25
C MET A 6 -3.66 16.03 -0.98
N LYS A 7 -4.39 16.41 -2.02
CA LYS A 7 -5.50 17.36 -1.87
C LYS A 7 -6.51 16.86 -0.84
N GLY A 8 -6.67 17.62 0.25
CA GLY A 8 -7.59 17.30 1.34
C GLY A 8 -7.01 16.35 2.38
N TYR A 9 -5.75 15.90 2.24
CA TYR A 9 -5.11 14.97 3.17
C TYR A 9 -3.71 15.43 3.50
N GLN A 10 -3.24 15.01 4.67
CA GLN A 10 -1.87 15.21 5.11
C GLN A 10 -1.11 13.89 4.99
N ILE A 11 0.16 13.97 4.66
CA ILE A 11 1.04 12.81 4.63
C ILE A 11 2.23 13.07 5.56
N ARG A 12 2.66 12.04 6.26
CA ARG A 12 3.84 12.10 7.12
C ARG A 12 4.58 10.78 7.12
N ASN A 13 5.85 10.81 7.49
CA ASN A 13 6.59 9.56 7.71
C ASN A 13 6.06 8.85 8.95
N GLY A 14 6.03 7.53 8.90
CA GLY A 14 5.74 6.73 10.07
C GLY A 14 6.86 6.83 11.10
N GLU A 15 6.51 6.61 12.36
CA GLU A 15 7.40 6.66 13.50
C GLU A 15 7.24 5.38 14.32
N GLN A 16 8.18 5.13 15.23
CA GLN A 16 8.12 3.91 16.04
C GLN A 16 6.79 3.76 16.79
N ARG A 17 6.19 4.85 17.23
CA ARG A 17 4.89 4.85 17.90
C ARG A 17 3.74 4.35 17.03
N ASP A 18 3.93 4.31 15.71
CA ASP A 18 2.91 3.86 14.78
C ASP A 18 2.89 2.33 14.59
N GLN A 19 3.91 1.63 15.06
CA GLN A 19 4.08 0.20 14.76
C GLN A 19 2.86 -0.65 15.18
N GLU A 20 2.34 -0.42 16.37
CA GLU A 20 1.25 -1.27 16.88
C GLU A 20 -0.04 -1.08 16.11
N TRP A 21 -0.44 0.17 15.86
CA TRP A 21 -1.69 0.37 15.13
C TRP A 21 -1.56 -0.02 13.65
N LEU A 22 -0.38 0.14 13.06
CA LEU A 22 -0.12 -0.33 11.69
C LEU A 22 -0.20 -1.85 11.62
N TYR A 23 0.37 -2.55 12.61
CA TYR A 23 0.29 -4.01 12.63
C TYR A 23 -1.15 -4.49 12.83
N ASP A 24 -1.90 -3.86 13.73
CA ASP A 24 -3.31 -4.19 13.92
C ASP A 24 -4.10 -4.00 12.62
N LEU A 25 -3.84 -2.91 11.91
CA LEU A 25 -4.49 -2.65 10.64
C LEU A 25 -4.07 -3.65 9.56
N TYR A 26 -2.79 -4.00 9.53
CA TYR A 26 -2.27 -5.05 8.65
C TYR A 26 -3.02 -6.36 8.88
N CYS A 27 -3.19 -6.77 10.12
CA CYS A 27 -3.94 -7.98 10.43
C CYS A 27 -5.39 -7.89 9.95
N LYS A 28 -6.06 -6.78 10.21
CA LYS A 28 -7.46 -6.60 9.81
C LYS A 28 -7.64 -6.66 8.30
N THR A 29 -6.71 -6.07 7.55
CA THR A 29 -6.86 -5.94 6.10
C THR A 29 -6.25 -7.10 5.32
N MET A 30 -5.15 -7.67 5.79
CA MET A 30 -4.39 -8.65 5.02
C MET A 30 -4.56 -10.09 5.48
N LYS A 31 -4.97 -10.32 6.74
CA LYS A 31 -5.08 -11.68 7.26
C LYS A 31 -5.99 -12.58 6.43
N PRO A 32 -7.19 -12.13 5.99
CA PRO A 32 -8.08 -13.02 5.23
C PRO A 32 -7.42 -13.58 3.97
N CYS A 33 -6.76 -12.75 3.18
CA CYS A 33 -6.16 -13.22 1.93
C CYS A 33 -4.86 -13.99 2.17
N ILE A 34 -4.07 -13.63 3.18
CA ILE A 34 -2.86 -14.36 3.53
C ILE A 34 -3.22 -15.75 4.08
N GLU A 35 -4.21 -15.81 4.96
CA GLU A 35 -4.66 -17.06 5.55
C GLU A 35 -5.21 -18.01 4.49
N ALA A 36 -5.98 -17.49 3.53
CA ALA A 36 -6.53 -18.27 2.43
C ALA A 36 -5.45 -18.82 1.51
N THR A 37 -4.32 -18.15 1.40
CA THR A 37 -3.24 -18.51 0.46
C THR A 37 -2.18 -19.39 1.12
N TRP A 38 -1.73 -19.03 2.33
CA TRP A 38 -0.59 -19.67 3.00
C TRP A 38 -0.87 -20.12 4.42
N GLY A 39 -2.04 -19.81 4.97
CA GLY A 39 -2.29 -19.92 6.40
C GLY A 39 -1.73 -18.71 7.14
N TRP A 40 -1.96 -18.68 8.43
CA TRP A 40 -1.55 -17.54 9.26
C TRP A 40 -0.83 -18.06 10.51
N ASP A 41 0.44 -17.72 10.65
CA ASP A 41 1.24 -17.96 11.84
C ASP A 41 1.53 -16.61 12.48
N GLU A 42 0.97 -16.37 13.65
CA GLU A 42 1.05 -15.06 14.31
C GLU A 42 2.48 -14.60 14.56
N SER A 43 3.32 -15.49 15.09
CA SER A 43 4.72 -15.14 15.39
C SER A 43 5.50 -14.81 14.11
N PHE A 44 5.31 -15.60 13.06
CA PHE A 44 5.96 -15.39 11.77
C PHE A 44 5.52 -14.07 11.15
N GLN A 45 4.23 -13.80 11.16
CA GLN A 45 3.69 -12.57 10.56
C GLN A 45 4.16 -11.32 11.31
N ARG A 46 4.13 -11.36 12.64
CA ARG A 46 4.57 -10.22 13.46
C ARG A 46 6.05 -9.94 13.25
N LYS A 47 6.87 -10.97 13.24
CA LYS A 47 8.30 -10.82 12.99
C LYS A 47 8.58 -10.24 11.62
N GLY A 48 7.93 -10.80 10.59
CA GLY A 48 8.08 -10.32 9.21
C GLY A 48 7.63 -8.87 9.05
N PHE A 49 6.52 -8.52 9.67
CA PHE A 49 6.03 -7.14 9.64
C PHE A 49 7.03 -6.17 10.27
N CYS A 50 7.54 -6.49 11.46
CA CYS A 50 8.49 -5.64 12.16
C CYS A 50 9.81 -5.49 11.41
N GLU A 51 10.28 -6.56 10.77
CA GLU A 51 11.57 -6.56 10.05
C GLU A 51 11.45 -5.93 8.65
N ASN A 52 10.39 -6.25 7.90
CA ASN A 52 10.26 -5.89 6.49
C ASN A 52 9.42 -4.63 6.25
N LEU A 53 8.50 -4.35 7.17
CA LEU A 53 7.58 -3.21 7.07
C LEU A 53 7.70 -2.34 8.33
N SER A 54 8.94 -2.05 8.72
CA SER A 54 9.20 -1.22 9.91
C SER A 54 8.51 0.13 9.78
N PRO A 55 8.08 0.75 10.90
CA PRO A 55 7.23 1.95 10.86
C PRO A 55 7.82 3.11 10.07
N THR A 56 9.13 3.27 10.07
CA THR A 56 9.78 4.38 9.36
C THR A 56 9.72 4.26 7.84
N LYS A 57 9.38 3.08 7.32
CA LYS A 57 9.19 2.88 5.88
C LYS A 57 7.83 3.36 5.38
N TRP A 58 6.91 3.58 6.29
CA TRP A 58 5.54 3.95 5.96
C TRP A 58 5.38 5.44 5.73
N ILE A 59 4.49 5.77 4.81
CA ILE A 59 3.89 7.10 4.70
C ILE A 59 2.47 6.98 5.24
N ILE A 60 2.15 7.79 6.23
CA ILE A 60 0.85 7.77 6.91
C ILE A 60 -0.03 8.85 6.30
N ILE A 61 -1.27 8.49 6.00
CA ILE A 61 -2.28 9.39 5.43
C ILE A 61 -3.25 9.77 6.53
N SER A 62 -3.47 11.07 6.69
CA SER A 62 -4.37 11.58 7.74
C SER A 62 -5.11 12.83 7.30
N ALA A 63 -6.12 13.20 8.07
CA ALA A 63 -6.79 14.50 7.99
C ALA A 63 -7.12 14.92 9.40
N GLY A 64 -6.57 16.07 9.84
CA GLY A 64 -6.67 16.49 11.22
C GLY A 64 -5.99 15.48 12.13
N ARG A 65 -6.73 14.96 13.12
CA ARG A 65 -6.21 13.94 14.03
C ARG A 65 -6.57 12.51 13.62
N LYS A 66 -7.25 12.34 12.49
CA LYS A 66 -7.70 11.04 12.03
C LYS A 66 -6.65 10.46 11.08
N GLU A 67 -6.13 9.30 11.44
CA GLU A 67 -5.21 8.55 10.60
C GLU A 67 -6.01 7.52 9.82
N PHE A 68 -5.91 7.56 8.48
CA PHE A 68 -6.73 6.71 7.61
C PHE A 68 -6.03 5.39 7.26
N GLY A 69 -4.72 5.38 7.29
CA GLY A 69 -3.92 4.24 6.88
C GLY A 69 -2.58 4.70 6.37
N GLY A 70 -1.99 3.93 5.47
CA GLY A 70 -0.70 4.28 4.94
C GLY A 70 -0.24 3.33 3.84
N PHE A 71 0.97 3.59 3.35
CA PHE A 71 1.57 2.77 2.31
C PHE A 71 3.08 2.75 2.46
N VAL A 72 3.70 1.75 1.83
CA VAL A 72 5.17 1.67 1.70
C VAL A 72 5.49 1.67 0.21
N LEU A 73 6.25 2.66 -0.23
CA LEU A 73 6.66 2.82 -1.61
C LEU A 73 8.18 2.77 -1.70
N ASN A 74 8.70 1.89 -2.54
CA ASN A 74 10.13 1.76 -2.79
C ASN A 74 10.46 2.31 -4.17
N GLN A 75 11.55 3.07 -4.29
CA GLN A 75 12.05 3.52 -5.58
C GLN A 75 13.27 2.69 -5.95
N ASN A 76 13.19 2.05 -7.11
CA ASN A 76 14.31 1.35 -7.73
C ASN A 76 14.83 2.18 -8.90
N ASP A 77 15.90 1.74 -9.54
CA ASP A 77 16.50 2.50 -10.64
C ASP A 77 15.56 2.67 -11.82
N ASP A 78 14.72 1.67 -12.10
CA ASP A 78 13.88 1.62 -13.29
C ASP A 78 12.38 1.60 -13.01
N HIS A 79 11.96 1.59 -11.74
CA HIS A 79 10.54 1.61 -11.39
C HIS A 79 10.30 1.96 -9.93
N PHE A 80 9.06 2.36 -9.61
CA PHE A 80 8.56 2.39 -8.25
C PHE A 80 7.85 1.08 -7.96
N TRP A 81 7.99 0.60 -6.73
CA TRP A 81 7.31 -0.60 -6.25
C TRP A 81 6.46 -0.26 -5.03
N LEU A 82 5.15 -0.41 -5.19
CA LEU A 82 4.22 -0.26 -4.06
C LEU A 82 4.18 -1.57 -3.29
N GLU A 83 4.84 -1.58 -2.13
CA GLU A 83 4.95 -2.78 -1.30
C GLU A 83 3.64 -3.14 -0.65
N ILE A 84 2.94 -2.17 -0.11
CA ILE A 84 1.66 -2.36 0.59
C ILE A 84 0.92 -1.03 0.68
N ILE A 85 -0.40 -1.12 0.65
CA ILE A 85 -1.31 -0.02 0.96
C ILE A 85 -2.45 -0.56 1.79
N ILE A 86 -2.71 0.03 2.95
CA ILE A 86 -3.80 -0.39 3.84
C ILE A 86 -4.58 0.83 4.33
N ILE A 87 -5.90 0.69 4.37
CA ILE A 87 -6.84 1.73 4.82
C ILE A 87 -7.69 1.14 5.92
N LYS A 88 -7.89 1.88 7.00
CA LYS A 88 -8.78 1.46 8.08
C LYS A 88 -10.18 1.16 7.53
N PRO A 89 -10.82 0.06 7.97
CA PRO A 89 -12.12 -0.34 7.42
C PRO A 89 -13.17 0.78 7.43
N GLU A 90 -13.20 1.59 8.50
CA GLU A 90 -14.17 2.68 8.65
C GLU A 90 -13.99 3.79 7.60
N TYR A 91 -12.84 3.84 6.92
CA TYR A 91 -12.55 4.84 5.90
C TYR A 91 -12.49 4.27 4.48
N GLN A 92 -12.75 2.97 4.32
CA GLN A 92 -12.77 2.35 3.01
C GLN A 92 -14.01 2.78 2.23
N GLN A 93 -13.95 2.64 0.90
CA GLN A 93 -15.04 2.99 -0.04
C GLN A 93 -15.45 4.48 0.00
N GLN A 94 -14.51 5.34 0.38
CA GLN A 94 -14.70 6.80 0.38
C GLN A 94 -13.76 7.48 -0.61
N GLY A 95 -13.10 6.72 -1.47
CA GLY A 95 -12.20 7.26 -2.48
C GLY A 95 -10.79 7.54 -1.98
N ILE A 96 -10.45 7.22 -0.74
CA ILE A 96 -9.11 7.48 -0.19
C ILE A 96 -8.06 6.64 -0.90
N GLY A 97 -8.32 5.34 -1.09
CA GLY A 97 -7.39 4.45 -1.80
C GLY A 97 -7.11 4.93 -3.22
N ARG A 98 -8.15 5.34 -3.93
CA ARG A 98 -8.01 5.89 -5.28
C ARG A 98 -7.12 7.14 -5.28
N ARG A 99 -7.33 8.06 -4.34
CA ARG A 99 -6.53 9.28 -4.24
C ARG A 99 -5.07 8.98 -3.94
N ILE A 100 -4.81 8.00 -3.08
CA ILE A 100 -3.44 7.58 -2.80
C ILE A 100 -2.78 7.05 -4.07
N ILE A 101 -3.45 6.17 -4.80
CA ILE A 101 -2.88 5.61 -6.04
C ILE A 101 -2.65 6.71 -7.07
N GLU A 102 -3.58 7.65 -7.23
CA GLU A 102 -3.40 8.78 -8.14
C GLU A 102 -2.20 9.65 -7.75
N TYR A 103 -2.00 9.87 -6.46
CA TYR A 103 -0.82 10.56 -5.95
C TYR A 103 0.48 9.81 -6.30
N LEU A 104 0.48 8.48 -6.15
CA LEU A 104 1.63 7.65 -6.51
C LEU A 104 1.88 7.63 -8.01
N GLN A 105 0.82 7.63 -8.81
CA GLN A 105 0.93 7.76 -10.26
C GLN A 105 1.58 9.08 -10.67
N ASP A 106 1.19 10.18 -10.01
CA ASP A 106 1.82 11.49 -10.23
C ASP A 106 3.30 11.47 -9.85
N THR A 107 3.62 10.86 -8.72
CA THR A 107 5.00 10.72 -8.27
C THR A 107 5.84 9.97 -9.30
N ALA A 108 5.31 8.88 -9.82
CA ALA A 108 5.98 8.07 -10.83
C ALA A 108 6.13 8.85 -12.15
N ARG A 109 5.09 9.58 -12.56
CA ARG A 109 5.11 10.38 -13.78
C ARG A 109 6.20 11.45 -13.72
N LYS A 110 6.35 12.12 -12.59
CA LYS A 110 7.37 13.17 -12.41
C LYS A 110 8.79 12.63 -12.52
N LYS A 111 9.00 11.37 -12.20
CA LYS A 111 10.29 10.70 -12.32
C LYS A 111 10.43 9.93 -13.64
N SER A 112 9.39 9.89 -14.47
CA SER A 112 9.35 9.11 -15.69
C SER A 112 9.62 7.62 -15.46
N LEU A 113 9.08 7.09 -14.37
CA LEU A 113 9.24 5.69 -14.00
C LEU A 113 7.87 5.01 -13.93
N PRO A 114 7.79 3.72 -14.29
CA PRO A 114 6.57 2.96 -14.08
C PRO A 114 6.33 2.70 -12.59
N LEU A 115 5.06 2.49 -12.25
CA LEU A 115 4.62 2.10 -10.91
C LEU A 115 4.15 0.67 -10.97
N LYS A 116 4.75 -0.20 -10.17
CA LYS A 116 4.45 -1.64 -10.15
C LYS A 116 4.00 -2.09 -8.79
N LEU A 117 3.19 -3.14 -8.75
CA LEU A 117 2.72 -3.77 -7.52
C LEU A 117 2.32 -5.21 -7.77
N SER A 118 2.16 -5.96 -6.69
CA SER A 118 1.58 -7.32 -6.73
C SER A 118 0.30 -7.33 -5.92
N VAL A 119 -0.67 -8.13 -6.38
CA VAL A 119 -1.94 -8.36 -5.68
C VAL A 119 -2.04 -9.85 -5.40
N ILE A 120 -2.27 -10.22 -4.14
CA ILE A 120 -2.54 -11.61 -3.77
C ILE A 120 -3.85 -12.02 -4.46
N LYS A 121 -3.84 -13.15 -5.17
CA LYS A 121 -5.01 -13.59 -5.96
C LYS A 121 -6.27 -13.75 -5.11
N ALA A 122 -6.13 -14.11 -3.85
CA ALA A 122 -7.25 -14.22 -2.92
C ALA A 122 -7.82 -12.86 -2.47
N ASN A 123 -7.12 -11.75 -2.75
CA ASN A 123 -7.58 -10.40 -2.43
C ASN A 123 -8.32 -9.82 -3.65
N PRO A 124 -9.64 -9.53 -3.55
CA PRO A 124 -10.43 -9.14 -4.72
C PRO A 124 -10.28 -7.66 -5.09
N VAL A 125 -9.03 -7.16 -5.20
CA VAL A 125 -8.76 -5.74 -5.50
C VAL A 125 -8.14 -5.51 -6.88
N LYS A 126 -7.88 -6.55 -7.66
CA LYS A 126 -7.27 -6.41 -8.99
C LYS A 126 -8.03 -5.41 -9.86
N HIS A 127 -9.35 -5.52 -9.87
CA HIS A 127 -10.20 -4.68 -10.72
C HIS A 127 -10.11 -3.21 -10.37
N PHE A 128 -9.93 -2.89 -9.09
CA PHE A 128 -9.69 -1.53 -8.62
C PHE A 128 -8.48 -0.91 -9.34
N TYR A 129 -7.38 -1.65 -9.41
CA TYR A 129 -6.17 -1.18 -10.08
C TYR A 129 -6.33 -1.09 -11.60
N ILE A 130 -7.01 -2.08 -12.19
CA ILE A 130 -7.26 -2.06 -13.64
C ILE A 130 -8.04 -0.80 -14.03
N LYS A 131 -9.04 -0.42 -13.24
CA LYS A 131 -9.80 0.82 -13.48
C LYS A 131 -8.94 2.08 -13.41
N LEU A 132 -7.84 2.04 -12.68
CA LEU A 132 -6.91 3.16 -12.56
C LEU A 132 -5.80 3.14 -13.61
N GLY A 133 -5.90 2.24 -14.58
CA GLY A 133 -4.97 2.21 -15.71
C GLY A 133 -3.83 1.22 -15.58
N PHE A 134 -3.81 0.42 -14.52
CA PHE A 134 -2.80 -0.64 -14.39
C PHE A 134 -3.10 -1.78 -15.36
N LYS A 135 -2.04 -2.44 -15.81
CA LYS A 135 -2.14 -3.62 -16.66
C LYS A 135 -1.39 -4.77 -16.01
N GLN A 136 -1.95 -5.95 -16.12
CA GLN A 136 -1.25 -7.14 -15.66
C GLN A 136 -0.11 -7.46 -16.61
N PHE A 137 1.11 -7.58 -16.08
CA PHE A 137 2.27 -7.92 -16.89
C PHE A 137 2.82 -9.31 -16.57
N ASP A 138 2.43 -9.89 -15.45
CA ASP A 138 2.87 -11.23 -15.05
C ASP A 138 1.92 -11.78 -14.01
N GLU A 139 2.07 -13.06 -13.70
CA GLU A 139 1.41 -13.70 -12.57
C GLU A 139 2.17 -14.96 -12.19
N ASP A 140 2.01 -15.37 -10.92
CA ASP A 140 2.47 -16.65 -10.45
C ASP A 140 1.32 -17.34 -9.71
N LYS A 141 1.59 -18.40 -8.95
CA LYS A 141 0.55 -19.15 -8.27
C LYS A 141 -0.29 -18.30 -7.31
N ALA A 142 0.35 -17.35 -6.62
CA ALA A 142 -0.28 -16.58 -5.55
C ALA A 142 -0.58 -15.13 -5.91
N PHE A 143 0.13 -14.55 -6.88
CA PHE A 143 0.06 -13.12 -7.18
C PHE A 143 -0.27 -12.82 -8.63
N TYR A 144 -1.03 -11.72 -8.82
CA TYR A 144 -1.04 -10.96 -10.07
C TYR A 144 -0.02 -9.85 -9.96
N LYS A 145 0.74 -9.59 -11.02
CA LYS A 145 1.71 -8.49 -11.06
C LYS A 145 1.21 -7.43 -12.02
N LEU A 146 1.07 -6.21 -11.52
CA LEU A 146 0.46 -5.12 -12.27
C LEU A 146 1.43 -3.96 -12.41
N GLU A 147 1.33 -3.25 -13.53
CA GLU A 147 2.14 -2.04 -13.75
C GLU A 147 1.32 -0.93 -14.39
N TRP A 148 1.74 0.27 -14.10
CA TRP A 148 1.17 1.48 -14.68
C TRP A 148 2.29 2.34 -15.24
N ASN A 149 2.08 2.87 -16.44
CA ASN A 149 2.97 3.82 -17.12
C ASN A 149 2.16 5.05 -17.50
N SER A 150 2.81 6.21 -17.40
CA SER A 150 2.17 7.47 -17.83
C SER A 150 2.03 7.55 -19.35
#